data_90911d60f114dec178f03114e7dd67ce
#
_entry.id   90911d60f114dec178f03114e7dd67ce
#
_cell.length_a   1.000
_cell.length_b   1.000
_cell.length_c   1.000
_cell.angle_alpha   90.00
_cell.angle_beta   90.00
_cell.angle_gamma   90.00
#
_symmetry.space_group_name_H-M   'P 1'
#
loop_
_entity.id
_entity.type
_entity.pdbx_description
1 polymer ?
#
loop_
_entity_poly.entity_id
_entity_poly.type
_entity_poly.pdbx_seq_one_letter_code
_entity_poly.pdbx_strand_id
1 'polypeptide(L)'
;MLRRLIKASAIVIGVGLMATGCAVTPVKMGSAAILGGQRISIATLGTEVANLNQAVKQYPGVVNLNATQQTQSTLSWLIRYQINDEVARQNGITVSTAQAQAALAQAYASAEAAAQQQGLTSVTPTLILAASGIPPDTAPALGRYEAIANGGTPPTTSAAQTAASAKFNKAECQAAKALNIAVNPQFGQLDYTQYQVVSAPSPVTRSAGPTAPASPVATAPAC
;
A
#
# COMPACT_ATOMS: atom_id res chain seq x y z
N MET A 1 -0.18 51.74 -47.30
CA MET A 1 -1.61 52.02 -47.04
C MET A 1 -2.01 51.32 -45.77
N LEU A 2 -2.17 52.06 -44.80
CA LEU A 2 -3.35 52.51 -44.04
C LEU A 2 -3.86 51.47 -43.08
N ARG A 3 -3.65 51.76 -41.86
CA ARG A 3 -4.47 52.31 -40.76
C ARG A 3 -5.04 51.24 -39.86
N ARG A 4 -4.61 51.31 -38.59
CA ARG A 4 -5.38 51.80 -37.41
C ARG A 4 -6.40 50.77 -36.93
N LEU A 5 -6.58 50.51 -35.67
CA LEU A 5 -6.70 51.21 -34.37
C LEU A 5 -6.81 50.13 -33.28
N ILE A 6 -6.04 50.14 -32.20
CA ILE A 6 -6.31 50.72 -30.86
C ILE A 6 -7.69 50.39 -30.29
N LYS A 7 -7.65 49.75 -29.14
CA LYS A 7 -8.35 50.04 -27.87
C LYS A 7 -8.67 48.70 -27.19
N ALA A 8 -8.61 48.47 -25.97
CA ALA A 8 -8.29 49.15 -24.74
C ALA A 8 -8.64 48.17 -23.63
N SER A 9 -7.79 48.10 -22.67
CA SER A 9 -8.00 47.91 -21.22
C SER A 9 -9.31 47.29 -20.73
N ALA A 10 -9.18 46.18 -19.97
CA ALA A 10 -9.88 46.03 -18.72
C ALA A 10 -9.03 45.15 -17.77
N ILE A 11 -8.32 45.80 -16.86
CA ILE A 11 -7.72 45.18 -15.68
C ILE A 11 -8.87 44.86 -14.74
N VAL A 12 -9.21 43.58 -14.59
CA VAL A 12 -10.05 43.08 -13.49
C VAL A 12 -9.11 42.54 -12.43
N ILE A 13 -8.86 43.35 -11.43
CA ILE A 13 -8.22 42.90 -10.16
C ILE A 13 -9.26 42.07 -9.41
N GLY A 14 -9.22 40.76 -9.64
CA GLY A 14 -9.94 39.79 -8.84
C GLY A 14 -9.15 39.51 -7.56
N VAL A 15 -9.58 40.11 -6.45
CA VAL A 15 -9.13 39.74 -5.11
C VAL A 15 -9.55 38.27 -4.84
N GLY A 16 -8.64 37.33 -5.12
CA GLY A 16 -8.81 35.94 -4.75
C GLY A 16 -8.62 35.77 -3.24
N LEU A 17 -9.70 35.51 -2.52
CA LEU A 17 -9.68 35.01 -1.16
C LEU A 17 -8.80 33.74 -1.14
N MET A 18 -7.65 33.83 -0.50
CA MET A 18 -6.85 32.70 -0.05
C MET A 18 -7.62 31.97 1.05
N ALA A 19 -8.52 31.09 0.67
CA ALA A 19 -9.04 30.07 1.57
C ALA A 19 -7.89 29.08 1.82
N THR A 20 -7.11 29.32 2.87
CA THR A 20 -6.22 28.31 3.47
C THR A 20 -7.09 27.28 4.18
N GLY A 21 -7.87 26.55 3.42
CA GLY A 21 -8.55 25.34 3.89
C GLY A 21 -7.51 24.25 3.98
N CYS A 22 -7.37 23.61 5.13
CA CYS A 22 -6.69 22.33 5.29
C CYS A 22 -7.21 21.38 4.21
N ALA A 23 -6.41 21.16 3.17
CA ALA A 23 -6.76 20.28 2.08
C ALA A 23 -6.61 18.82 2.53
N VAL A 24 -7.54 18.37 3.35
CA VAL A 24 -7.89 16.95 3.37
C VAL A 24 -8.55 16.71 2.01
N THR A 25 -7.80 16.19 1.06
CA THR A 25 -8.34 15.81 -0.24
C THR A 25 -9.50 14.85 0.01
N PRO A 26 -10.74 15.24 -0.31
CA PRO A 26 -11.87 14.35 -0.07
C PRO A 26 -11.63 13.07 -0.86
N VAL A 27 -11.58 11.93 -0.16
CA VAL A 27 -11.49 10.63 -0.83
C VAL A 27 -12.67 10.54 -1.78
N LYS A 28 -12.41 10.42 -3.08
CA LYS A 28 -13.48 10.36 -4.09
C LYS A 28 -14.45 9.22 -3.75
N MET A 29 -15.75 9.48 -3.85
CA MET A 29 -16.78 8.49 -3.58
C MET A 29 -16.47 7.17 -4.33
N GLY A 30 -16.59 6.03 -3.65
CA GLY A 30 -16.29 4.72 -4.22
C GLY A 30 -14.81 4.33 -4.21
N SER A 31 -13.92 5.11 -3.55
CA SER A 31 -12.51 4.76 -3.38
C SER A 31 -12.23 4.20 -1.99
N ALA A 32 -11.46 3.11 -1.92
CA ALA A 32 -10.87 2.59 -0.69
C ALA A 32 -9.56 3.33 -0.35
N ALA A 33 -8.77 3.63 -1.37
CA ALA A 33 -7.59 4.48 -1.26
C ALA A 33 -7.31 5.23 -2.57
N ILE A 34 -6.53 6.31 -2.49
CA ILE A 34 -6.01 7.08 -3.62
C ILE A 34 -4.50 7.22 -3.42
N LEU A 35 -3.73 6.93 -4.47
CA LEU A 35 -2.28 6.95 -4.48
C LEU A 35 -1.79 7.61 -5.77
N GLY A 36 -1.16 8.79 -5.69
CA GLY A 36 -0.61 9.47 -6.86
C GLY A 36 -1.61 9.72 -8.00
N GLY A 37 -2.89 9.85 -7.68
CA GLY A 37 -3.98 9.98 -8.67
C GLY A 37 -4.59 8.66 -9.13
N GLN A 38 -3.98 7.52 -8.86
CA GLN A 38 -4.58 6.20 -9.06
C GLN A 38 -5.53 5.86 -7.90
N ARG A 39 -6.53 5.05 -8.20
CA ARG A 39 -7.60 4.71 -7.25
C ARG A 39 -7.71 3.22 -7.05
N ILE A 40 -7.64 2.78 -5.80
CA ILE A 40 -8.14 1.47 -5.37
C ILE A 40 -9.63 1.63 -5.10
N SER A 41 -10.48 0.99 -5.91
CA SER A 41 -11.92 1.09 -5.74
C SER A 41 -12.41 0.21 -4.58
N ILE A 42 -13.56 0.57 -3.99
CA ILE A 42 -14.25 -0.28 -3.00
C ILE A 42 -14.63 -1.62 -3.64
N ALA A 43 -15.02 -1.63 -4.92
CA ALA A 43 -15.36 -2.87 -5.63
C ALA A 43 -14.14 -3.79 -5.76
N THR A 44 -12.98 -3.27 -6.17
CA THR A 44 -11.72 -4.04 -6.22
C THR A 44 -11.37 -4.61 -4.84
N LEU A 45 -11.40 -3.75 -3.80
CA LEU A 45 -11.15 -4.20 -2.43
C LEU A 45 -12.13 -5.32 -2.02
N GLY A 46 -13.42 -5.16 -2.31
CA GLY A 46 -14.44 -6.16 -1.98
C GLY A 46 -14.20 -7.51 -2.65
N THR A 47 -13.79 -7.52 -3.93
CA THR A 47 -13.42 -8.75 -4.64
C THR A 47 -12.24 -9.44 -3.96
N GLU A 48 -11.17 -8.71 -3.68
CA GLU A 48 -9.96 -9.29 -3.07
C GLU A 48 -10.20 -9.76 -1.62
N VAL A 49 -11.03 -9.04 -0.85
CA VAL A 49 -11.45 -9.49 0.49
C VAL A 49 -12.26 -10.77 0.41
N ALA A 50 -13.15 -10.92 -0.58
CA ALA A 50 -13.90 -12.16 -0.79
C ALA A 50 -12.97 -13.34 -1.11
N ASN A 51 -11.96 -13.13 -1.96
CA ASN A 51 -10.93 -14.12 -2.30
C ASN A 51 -10.14 -14.55 -1.05
N LEU A 52 -9.67 -13.58 -0.25
CA LEU A 52 -8.98 -13.89 1.01
C LEU A 52 -9.90 -14.64 1.99
N ASN A 53 -11.17 -14.23 2.13
CA ASN A 53 -12.13 -14.89 3.01
C ASN A 53 -12.37 -16.34 2.59
N GLN A 54 -12.45 -16.60 1.29
CA GLN A 54 -12.56 -17.97 0.77
C GLN A 54 -11.34 -18.81 1.13
N ALA A 55 -10.13 -18.26 1.01
CA ALA A 55 -8.89 -18.95 1.39
C ALA A 55 -8.83 -19.21 2.89
N VAL A 56 -9.16 -18.23 3.74
CA VAL A 56 -9.19 -18.37 5.20
C VAL A 56 -10.14 -19.50 5.63
N LYS A 57 -11.31 -19.61 5.01
CA LYS A 57 -12.27 -20.68 5.29
C LYS A 57 -11.78 -22.08 4.95
N GLN A 58 -10.78 -22.23 4.09
CA GLN A 58 -10.17 -23.53 3.78
C GLN A 58 -9.26 -24.04 4.89
N TYR A 59 -8.81 -23.17 5.81
CA TYR A 59 -7.86 -23.50 6.87
C TYR A 59 -8.39 -23.08 8.26
N PRO A 60 -9.53 -23.63 8.71
CA PRO A 60 -10.14 -23.28 9.99
C PRO A 60 -9.19 -23.66 11.14
N GLY A 61 -9.04 -22.76 12.10
CA GLY A 61 -8.16 -22.96 13.27
C GLY A 61 -6.66 -22.72 13.01
N VAL A 62 -6.25 -22.61 11.75
CA VAL A 62 -4.87 -22.26 11.37
C VAL A 62 -4.75 -20.76 11.06
N VAL A 63 -5.68 -20.23 10.28
CA VAL A 63 -5.73 -18.81 9.93
C VAL A 63 -6.88 -18.16 10.69
N ASN A 64 -6.56 -17.22 11.58
CA ASN A 64 -7.51 -16.54 12.44
C ASN A 64 -7.54 -15.03 12.11
N LEU A 65 -8.13 -14.68 10.97
CA LEU A 65 -8.34 -13.29 10.55
C LEU A 65 -9.83 -12.95 10.61
N ASN A 66 -10.22 -12.00 11.46
CA ASN A 66 -11.58 -11.48 11.45
C ASN A 66 -11.83 -10.60 10.21
N ALA A 67 -13.09 -10.25 9.93
CA ALA A 67 -13.48 -9.50 8.74
C ALA A 67 -12.77 -8.13 8.61
N THR A 68 -12.57 -7.44 9.72
CA THR A 68 -11.84 -6.16 9.74
C THR A 68 -10.38 -6.35 9.38
N GLN A 69 -9.72 -7.35 9.96
CA GLN A 69 -8.32 -7.71 9.67
C GLN A 69 -8.15 -8.12 8.22
N GLN A 70 -9.08 -8.94 7.66
CA GLN A 70 -9.05 -9.31 6.25
C GLN A 70 -9.12 -8.08 5.36
N THR A 71 -10.04 -7.15 5.65
CA THR A 71 -10.20 -5.91 4.87
C THR A 71 -8.96 -5.03 4.96
N GLN A 72 -8.43 -4.81 6.16
CA GLN A 72 -7.25 -3.97 6.38
C GLN A 72 -6.00 -4.57 5.78
N SER A 73 -5.79 -5.88 5.93
CA SER A 73 -4.65 -6.58 5.34
C SER A 73 -4.70 -6.55 3.82
N THR A 74 -5.85 -6.87 3.23
CA THR A 74 -6.04 -6.79 1.77
C THR A 74 -5.74 -5.38 1.26
N LEU A 75 -6.30 -4.34 1.87
CA LEU A 75 -6.06 -2.96 1.44
C LEU A 75 -4.58 -2.57 1.60
N SER A 76 -3.92 -3.02 2.67
CA SER A 76 -2.48 -2.80 2.89
C SER A 76 -1.64 -3.40 1.76
N TRP A 77 -1.95 -4.63 1.34
CA TRP A 77 -1.25 -5.27 0.23
C TRP A 77 -1.49 -4.58 -1.10
N LEU A 78 -2.72 -4.18 -1.40
CA LEU A 78 -3.04 -3.41 -2.61
C LEU A 78 -2.28 -2.07 -2.65
N ILE A 79 -2.15 -1.38 -1.50
CA ILE A 79 -1.36 -0.16 -1.37
C ILE A 79 0.13 -0.46 -1.60
N ARG A 80 0.68 -1.49 -0.97
CA ARG A 80 2.08 -1.90 -1.13
C ARG A 80 2.43 -2.21 -2.58
N TYR A 81 1.56 -2.89 -3.32
CA TYR A 81 1.79 -3.16 -4.74
C TYR A 81 1.93 -1.87 -5.55
N GLN A 82 1.08 -0.87 -5.27
CA GLN A 82 1.16 0.44 -5.95
C GLN A 82 2.43 1.22 -5.56
N ILE A 83 2.83 1.19 -4.28
CA ILE A 83 4.10 1.79 -3.84
C ILE A 83 5.25 1.13 -4.56
N ASN A 84 5.23 -0.19 -4.67
CA ASN A 84 6.29 -0.96 -5.31
C ASN A 84 6.39 -0.72 -6.81
N ASP A 85 5.25 -0.57 -7.51
CA ASP A 85 5.24 -0.14 -8.91
C ASP A 85 5.86 1.26 -9.09
N GLU A 86 5.62 2.15 -8.15
CA GLU A 86 6.25 3.48 -8.13
C GLU A 86 7.76 3.39 -7.86
N VAL A 87 8.21 2.50 -6.93
CA VAL A 87 9.63 2.19 -6.73
C VAL A 87 10.27 1.73 -8.04
N ALA A 88 9.64 0.79 -8.74
CA ALA A 88 10.14 0.30 -10.02
C ALA A 88 10.25 1.42 -11.05
N ARG A 89 9.22 2.26 -11.15
CA ARG A 89 9.18 3.40 -12.07
C ARG A 89 10.28 4.42 -11.78
N GLN A 90 10.48 4.79 -10.51
CA GLN A 90 11.49 5.78 -10.10
C GLN A 90 12.92 5.28 -10.29
N ASN A 91 13.16 3.97 -10.16
CA ASN A 91 14.47 3.36 -10.25
C ASN A 91 14.74 2.69 -11.61
N GLY A 92 13.84 2.78 -12.58
CA GLY A 92 13.98 2.15 -13.88
C GLY A 92 14.04 0.62 -13.83
N ILE A 93 13.43 -0.01 -12.79
CA ILE A 93 13.42 -1.46 -12.61
C ILE A 93 12.33 -2.05 -13.50
N THR A 94 12.72 -2.91 -14.43
CA THR A 94 11.83 -3.72 -15.24
C THR A 94 11.86 -5.16 -14.76
N VAL A 95 10.70 -5.74 -14.53
CA VAL A 95 10.56 -7.14 -14.09
C VAL A 95 9.79 -7.92 -15.14
N SER A 96 10.40 -8.94 -15.69
CA SER A 96 9.73 -9.88 -16.59
C SER A 96 8.82 -10.84 -15.81
N THR A 97 7.84 -11.43 -16.50
CA THR A 97 6.96 -12.45 -15.92
C THR A 97 7.75 -13.61 -15.33
N ALA A 98 8.82 -14.06 -16.02
CA ALA A 98 9.67 -15.13 -15.53
C ALA A 98 10.40 -14.76 -14.22
N GLN A 99 10.89 -13.53 -14.12
CA GLN A 99 11.52 -13.03 -12.86
C GLN A 99 10.51 -12.96 -11.73
N ALA A 100 9.29 -12.47 -11.98
CA ALA A 100 8.24 -12.42 -10.98
C ALA A 100 7.85 -13.83 -10.50
N GLN A 101 7.70 -14.79 -11.41
CA GLN A 101 7.41 -16.18 -11.06
C GLN A 101 8.53 -16.84 -10.27
N ALA A 102 9.78 -16.62 -10.63
CA ALA A 102 10.94 -17.13 -9.91
C ALA A 102 11.02 -16.54 -8.49
N ALA A 103 10.79 -15.24 -8.32
CA ALA A 103 10.78 -14.58 -7.03
C ALA A 103 9.64 -15.10 -6.14
N LEU A 104 8.45 -15.30 -6.71
CA LEU A 104 7.30 -15.88 -6.01
C LEU A 104 7.59 -17.32 -5.53
N ALA A 105 8.17 -18.15 -6.41
CA ALA A 105 8.55 -19.53 -6.07
C ALA A 105 9.57 -19.55 -4.92
N GLN A 106 10.55 -18.64 -4.92
CA GLN A 106 11.52 -18.50 -3.85
C GLN A 106 10.88 -18.05 -2.53
N ALA A 107 9.95 -17.10 -2.59
CA ALA A 107 9.20 -16.64 -1.41
C ALA A 107 8.40 -17.80 -0.79
N TYR A 108 7.71 -18.59 -1.60
CA TYR A 108 6.99 -19.78 -1.13
C TYR A 108 7.92 -20.82 -0.51
N ALA A 109 9.03 -21.15 -1.16
CA ALA A 109 9.99 -22.11 -0.62
C ALA A 109 10.56 -21.64 0.73
N SER A 110 10.85 -20.35 0.88
CA SER A 110 11.31 -19.76 2.14
C SER A 110 10.26 -19.82 3.23
N ALA A 111 9.00 -19.51 2.90
CA ALA A 111 7.88 -19.57 3.84
C ALA A 111 7.54 -21.01 4.25
N GLU A 112 7.61 -21.95 3.32
CA GLU A 112 7.41 -23.37 3.59
C GLU A 112 8.50 -23.90 4.54
N ALA A 113 9.77 -23.60 4.29
CA ALA A 113 10.86 -23.98 5.15
C ALA A 113 10.71 -23.41 6.58
N ALA A 114 10.28 -22.14 6.71
CA ALA A 114 10.02 -21.53 8.00
C ALA A 114 8.83 -22.20 8.73
N ALA A 115 7.77 -22.56 8.01
CA ALA A 115 6.61 -23.24 8.55
C ALA A 115 6.94 -24.67 9.03
N GLN A 116 7.78 -25.39 8.27
CA GLN A 116 8.28 -26.72 8.66
C GLN A 116 9.11 -26.67 9.94
N GLN A 117 9.92 -25.63 10.14
CA GLN A 117 10.64 -25.41 11.40
C GLN A 117 9.71 -25.21 12.60
N GLN A 118 8.47 -24.75 12.36
CA GLN A 118 7.42 -24.62 13.37
C GLN A 118 6.55 -25.89 13.51
N GLY A 119 6.91 -26.99 12.85
CA GLY A 119 6.22 -28.26 12.92
C GLY A 119 4.99 -28.38 12.01
N LEU A 120 4.79 -27.46 11.08
CA LEU A 120 3.70 -27.55 10.08
C LEU A 120 4.14 -28.46 8.93
N THR A 121 3.42 -29.57 8.72
CA THR A 121 3.78 -30.58 7.71
C THR A 121 3.05 -30.47 6.37
N SER A 122 1.95 -29.71 6.34
CA SER A 122 1.11 -29.58 5.15
C SER A 122 0.93 -28.09 4.80
N VAL A 123 1.95 -27.49 4.21
CA VAL A 123 1.96 -26.09 3.84
C VAL A 123 1.70 -25.94 2.34
N THR A 124 0.68 -25.19 1.99
CA THR A 124 0.34 -24.90 0.59
C THR A 124 0.56 -23.41 0.29
N PRO A 125 0.80 -23.00 -0.96
CA PRO A 125 0.86 -21.60 -1.33
C PRO A 125 -0.35 -20.80 -0.86
N THR A 126 -1.56 -21.34 -0.98
CA THR A 126 -2.79 -20.69 -0.53
C THR A 126 -2.80 -20.48 0.99
N LEU A 127 -2.32 -21.45 1.77
CA LEU A 127 -2.19 -21.31 3.23
C LEU A 127 -1.20 -20.20 3.59
N ILE A 128 -0.03 -20.15 2.94
CA ILE A 128 0.98 -19.11 3.15
C ILE A 128 0.39 -17.74 2.91
N LEU A 129 -0.29 -17.54 1.79
CA LEU A 129 -0.92 -16.27 1.43
C LEU A 129 -2.02 -15.90 2.42
N ALA A 130 -2.93 -16.82 2.72
CA ALA A 130 -4.03 -16.57 3.65
C ALA A 130 -3.52 -16.23 5.06
N ALA A 131 -2.50 -16.93 5.56
CA ALA A 131 -1.89 -16.66 6.87
C ALA A 131 -1.20 -15.28 6.91
N SER A 132 -0.68 -14.81 5.77
CA SER A 132 -0.11 -13.49 5.60
C SER A 132 -1.15 -12.40 5.30
N GLY A 133 -2.44 -12.75 5.22
CA GLY A 133 -3.52 -11.82 4.87
C GLY A 133 -3.46 -11.32 3.42
N ILE A 134 -2.86 -12.11 2.53
CA ILE A 134 -2.70 -11.81 1.10
C ILE A 134 -3.79 -12.55 0.34
N PRO A 135 -4.61 -11.87 -0.48
CA PRO A 135 -5.55 -12.55 -1.36
C PRO A 135 -4.82 -13.44 -2.37
N PRO A 136 -5.18 -14.74 -2.51
CA PRO A 136 -4.48 -15.65 -3.41
C PRO A 136 -4.41 -15.19 -4.87
N ASP A 137 -5.42 -14.51 -5.37
CA ASP A 137 -5.48 -14.00 -6.73
C ASP A 137 -4.44 -12.90 -7.00
N THR A 138 -3.89 -12.28 -5.94
CA THR A 138 -2.80 -11.28 -6.04
C THR A 138 -1.41 -11.91 -6.06
N ALA A 139 -1.27 -13.25 -6.07
CA ALA A 139 0.02 -13.93 -6.13
C ALA A 139 0.97 -13.43 -7.24
N PRO A 140 0.50 -13.14 -8.47
CA PRO A 140 1.37 -12.56 -9.50
C PRO A 140 1.91 -11.17 -9.12
N ALA A 141 1.10 -10.35 -8.44
CA ALA A 141 1.52 -9.03 -7.95
C ALA A 141 2.54 -9.17 -6.81
N LEU A 142 2.37 -10.17 -5.93
CA LEU A 142 3.36 -10.50 -4.91
C LEU A 142 4.69 -10.92 -5.54
N GLY A 143 4.67 -11.78 -6.54
CA GLY A 143 5.90 -12.18 -7.26
C GLY A 143 6.62 -10.98 -7.89
N ARG A 144 5.89 -10.05 -8.45
CA ARG A 144 6.44 -8.80 -8.97
C ARG A 144 7.01 -7.92 -7.84
N TYR A 145 6.29 -7.83 -6.72
CA TYR A 145 6.76 -7.13 -5.51
C TYR A 145 8.09 -7.69 -5.05
N GLU A 146 8.21 -8.99 -4.87
CA GLU A 146 9.43 -9.66 -4.43
C GLU A 146 10.60 -9.45 -5.42
N ALA A 147 10.33 -9.54 -6.72
CA ALA A 147 11.35 -9.30 -7.73
C ALA A 147 11.88 -7.86 -7.71
N ILE A 148 11.01 -6.86 -7.51
CA ILE A 148 11.41 -5.44 -7.40
C ILE A 148 12.19 -5.21 -6.10
N ALA A 149 11.72 -5.78 -4.97
CA ALA A 149 12.39 -5.67 -3.68
C ALA A 149 13.84 -6.21 -3.72
N ASN A 150 14.07 -7.23 -4.53
CA ASN A 150 15.39 -7.80 -4.79
C ASN A 150 16.18 -7.08 -5.91
N GLY A 151 15.68 -5.95 -6.41
CA GLY A 151 16.33 -5.19 -7.49
C GLY A 151 16.34 -5.91 -8.83
N GLY A 152 15.40 -6.82 -9.07
CA GLY A 152 15.28 -7.62 -10.30
C GLY A 152 16.17 -8.88 -10.32
N THR A 153 17.12 -9.02 -9.41
CA THR A 153 18.01 -10.21 -9.31
C THR A 153 18.09 -10.65 -7.85
N PRO A 154 17.79 -11.92 -7.55
CA PRO A 154 17.88 -12.42 -6.17
C PRO A 154 19.30 -12.29 -5.62
N PRO A 155 19.47 -11.77 -4.39
CA PRO A 155 20.76 -11.69 -3.75
C PRO A 155 21.30 -13.08 -3.41
N THR A 156 22.59 -13.32 -3.66
CA THR A 156 23.23 -14.62 -3.45
C THR A 156 23.92 -14.76 -2.09
N THR A 157 24.02 -13.68 -1.33
CA THR A 157 24.65 -13.65 0.00
C THR A 157 23.80 -12.88 1.00
N SER A 158 23.90 -13.19 2.29
CA SER A 158 23.20 -12.46 3.35
C SER A 158 23.58 -10.98 3.43
N ALA A 159 24.83 -10.64 3.17
CA ALA A 159 25.27 -9.25 3.11
C ALA A 159 24.62 -8.49 1.95
N ALA A 160 24.56 -9.11 0.76
CA ALA A 160 23.88 -8.54 -0.40
C ALA A 160 22.38 -8.37 -0.15
N GLN A 161 21.75 -9.33 0.55
CA GLN A 161 20.35 -9.25 0.92
C GLN A 161 20.07 -8.09 1.90
N THR A 162 20.91 -7.91 2.92
CA THR A 162 20.78 -6.79 3.85
C THR A 162 20.92 -5.45 3.14
N ALA A 163 21.91 -5.32 2.24
CA ALA A 163 22.10 -4.10 1.46
C ALA A 163 20.92 -3.83 0.50
N ALA A 164 20.40 -4.86 -0.16
CA ALA A 164 19.23 -4.76 -1.03
C ALA A 164 17.98 -4.30 -0.26
N SER A 165 17.72 -4.90 0.91
CA SER A 165 16.60 -4.53 1.78
C SER A 165 16.72 -3.09 2.26
N ALA A 166 17.89 -2.63 2.69
CA ALA A 166 18.10 -1.25 3.13
C ALA A 166 17.86 -0.25 1.97
N LYS A 167 18.34 -0.58 0.77
CA LYS A 167 18.11 0.23 -0.44
C LYS A 167 16.63 0.25 -0.81
N PHE A 168 15.96 -0.89 -0.76
CA PHE A 168 14.53 -1.02 -1.06
C PHE A 168 13.68 -0.22 -0.06
N ASN A 169 13.92 -0.36 1.25
CA ASN A 169 13.18 0.38 2.27
C ASN A 169 13.26 1.90 2.07
N LYS A 170 14.45 2.39 1.68
CA LYS A 170 14.62 3.82 1.36
C LYS A 170 13.82 4.22 0.12
N ALA A 171 13.86 3.40 -0.93
CA ALA A 171 13.11 3.65 -2.16
C ALA A 171 11.59 3.57 -1.95
N GLU A 172 11.13 2.59 -1.16
CA GLU A 172 9.72 2.43 -0.76
C GLU A 172 9.21 3.67 0.00
N CYS A 173 9.99 4.18 0.95
CA CYS A 173 9.68 5.40 1.68
C CYS A 173 9.55 6.61 0.74
N GLN A 174 10.46 6.78 -0.20
CA GLN A 174 10.42 7.87 -1.19
C GLN A 174 9.21 7.75 -2.12
N ALA A 175 8.90 6.55 -2.59
CA ALA A 175 7.76 6.26 -3.44
C ALA A 175 6.44 6.53 -2.71
N ALA A 176 6.29 6.05 -1.47
CA ALA A 176 5.11 6.29 -0.65
C ALA A 176 4.85 7.78 -0.41
N LYS A 177 5.92 8.55 -0.17
CA LYS A 177 5.84 10.01 -0.03
C LYS A 177 5.41 10.68 -1.33
N ALA A 178 5.96 10.27 -2.47
CA ALA A 178 5.60 10.82 -3.78
C ALA A 178 4.14 10.52 -4.17
N LEU A 179 3.61 9.37 -3.77
CA LEU A 179 2.24 8.94 -4.05
C LEU A 179 1.19 9.69 -3.22
N ASN A 180 1.57 10.39 -2.14
CA ASN A 180 0.62 11.11 -1.28
C ASN A 180 -0.65 10.30 -0.97
N ILE A 181 -0.46 9.20 -0.24
CA ILE A 181 -1.48 8.16 -0.07
C ILE A 181 -2.60 8.64 0.85
N ALA A 182 -3.83 8.57 0.38
CA ALA A 182 -5.04 8.85 1.14
C ALA A 182 -5.92 7.60 1.24
N VAL A 183 -6.09 7.08 2.45
CA VAL A 183 -6.98 5.95 2.74
C VAL A 183 -8.35 6.46 3.15
N ASN A 184 -9.42 5.81 2.69
CA ASN A 184 -10.77 6.13 3.12
C ASN A 184 -10.93 5.78 4.61
N PRO A 185 -11.31 6.75 5.47
CA PRO A 185 -11.39 6.56 6.92
C PRO A 185 -12.27 5.40 7.38
N GLN A 186 -13.25 4.98 6.57
CA GLN A 186 -14.09 3.82 6.89
C GLN A 186 -13.31 2.50 6.97
N PHE A 187 -12.13 2.40 6.31
CA PHE A 187 -11.27 1.23 6.34
C PHE A 187 -10.13 1.36 7.35
N GLY A 188 -9.87 2.58 7.85
CA GLY A 188 -8.82 2.87 8.80
C GLY A 188 -7.90 4.00 8.36
N GLN A 189 -6.68 3.99 8.86
CA GLN A 189 -5.62 4.92 8.49
C GLN A 189 -4.34 4.15 8.11
N LEU A 190 -3.51 4.74 7.25
CA LEU A 190 -2.23 4.13 6.87
C LEU A 190 -1.18 4.40 7.96
N ASP A 191 -0.59 3.33 8.48
CA ASP A 191 0.66 3.39 9.23
C ASP A 191 1.82 3.36 8.23
N TYR A 192 2.52 4.47 8.10
CA TYR A 192 3.65 4.61 7.18
C TYR A 192 4.92 3.88 7.65
N THR A 193 5.00 3.45 8.91
CA THR A 193 6.15 2.69 9.41
C THR A 193 6.19 1.28 8.82
N GLN A 194 5.02 0.71 8.60
CA GLN A 194 4.87 -0.65 8.09
C GLN A 194 4.04 -0.74 6.81
N TYR A 195 3.56 0.38 6.28
CA TYR A 195 2.62 0.46 5.15
C TYR A 195 1.39 -0.43 5.34
N GLN A 196 0.85 -0.41 6.56
CA GLN A 196 -0.33 -1.17 6.95
C GLN A 196 -1.50 -0.24 7.23
N VAL A 197 -2.69 -0.68 6.82
CA VAL A 197 -3.93 -0.02 7.21
C VAL A 197 -4.31 -0.55 8.59
N VAL A 198 -4.38 0.36 9.55
CA VAL A 198 -4.75 0.07 10.93
C VAL A 198 -6.05 0.77 11.28
N SER A 199 -6.74 0.27 12.30
CA SER A 199 -7.98 0.92 12.76
C SER A 199 -7.72 2.36 13.17
N ALA A 200 -8.54 3.28 12.69
CA ALA A 200 -8.49 4.65 13.16
C ALA A 200 -8.85 4.71 14.66
N PRO A 201 -8.18 5.53 15.46
CA PRO A 201 -8.56 5.71 16.85
C PRO A 201 -10.00 6.21 16.93
N SER A 202 -10.85 5.47 17.65
CA SER A 202 -12.26 5.85 17.83
C SER A 202 -12.37 7.20 18.52
N PRO A 203 -13.10 8.16 17.96
CA PRO A 203 -13.32 9.45 18.60
C PRO A 203 -14.10 9.34 19.92
N VAL A 204 -14.78 8.21 20.16
CA VAL A 204 -15.59 7.95 21.36
C VAL A 204 -14.79 7.48 22.57
N THR A 205 -13.53 7.10 22.41
CA THR A 205 -12.65 6.66 23.51
C THR A 205 -11.86 7.79 24.15
N ARG A 206 -12.12 9.06 23.78
CA ARG A 206 -11.65 10.20 24.56
C ARG A 206 -12.49 10.28 25.84
N SER A 207 -12.11 9.48 26.84
CA SER A 207 -12.43 9.81 28.22
C SER A 207 -12.00 11.26 28.45
N ALA A 208 -12.89 12.07 29.01
CA ALA A 208 -12.60 13.45 29.41
C ALA A 208 -11.61 13.45 30.60
N GLY A 209 -10.40 13.03 30.36
CA GLY A 209 -9.24 13.18 31.24
C GLY A 209 -8.33 14.27 30.66
N PRO A 210 -7.51 14.96 31.52
CA PRO A 210 -6.76 16.13 31.11
C PRO A 210 -5.86 15.81 29.93
N THR A 211 -6.15 16.47 28.82
CA THR A 211 -5.31 16.74 27.64
C THR A 211 -4.21 15.72 27.32
N ALA A 212 -4.58 14.51 26.88
CA ALA A 212 -3.64 13.72 26.11
C ALA A 212 -3.38 14.45 24.78
N PRO A 213 -2.12 14.59 24.34
CA PRO A 213 -1.82 15.20 23.06
C PRO A 213 -2.56 14.45 21.95
N ALA A 214 -3.17 15.20 21.04
CA ALA A 214 -3.84 14.65 19.88
C ALA A 214 -2.90 13.65 19.21
N SER A 215 -3.37 12.40 18.99
CA SER A 215 -2.60 11.42 18.22
C SER A 215 -2.15 12.06 16.91
N PRO A 216 -0.87 11.96 16.56
CA PRO A 216 -0.37 12.62 15.37
C PRO A 216 -1.16 12.10 14.16
N VAL A 217 -1.72 13.05 13.40
CA VAL A 217 -2.17 12.77 12.04
C VAL A 217 -1.01 12.05 11.36
N ALA A 218 -1.29 10.93 10.71
CA ALA A 218 -0.27 10.16 10.01
C ALA A 218 0.47 11.08 9.04
N THR A 219 1.59 11.60 9.48
CA THR A 219 2.50 12.44 8.70
C THR A 219 3.23 11.51 7.74
N ALA A 220 3.34 11.93 6.47
CA ALA A 220 4.16 11.23 5.49
C ALA A 220 5.55 10.94 6.08
N PRO A 221 6.14 9.78 5.76
CA PRO A 221 7.38 9.34 6.38
C PRO A 221 8.51 10.34 6.14
N ALA A 222 9.33 10.56 7.17
CA ALA A 222 10.62 11.21 7.02
C ALA A 222 11.59 10.15 6.47
N CYS A 223 11.90 10.21 5.15
CA CYS A 223 12.86 9.32 4.52
C CYS A 223 14.30 9.81 4.77
#